data_8f410b497133018d2c421d0983e5c6bc
#
_entry.id   8f410b497133018d2c421d0983e5c6bc
#
_cell.length_a   1.000
_cell.length_b   1.000
_cell.length_c   1.000
_cell.angle_alpha   90.00
_cell.angle_beta   90.00
_cell.angle_gamma   90.00
#
_symmetry.space_group_name_H-M   'P 1'
#
loop_
_entity.id
_entity.type
_entity.pdbx_description
1 polymer ?
#
loop_
_entity_poly.entity_id
_entity_poly.type
_entity_poly.pdbx_seq_one_letter_code
_entity_poly.pdbx_strand_id
1 'polypeptide(L)'
;MYLIKNGNVHVGNGAVLSGCDILTEGKTIKAVGRGLSESDAQVIDATGCEVFPGFIDPVSSIGAMGIPGRYFDNDERTNPITPEMNLRYSIDPDEVNRQEFYKSGITAIGAAPTNNNLMGGQIAVCKTAPQKMGERLVKEHAGLKCSVTSLSLIHISE
;
A
#
# COMPACT_ATOMS: atom_id res chain seq x y z
N MET A 1 -17.62 5.62 -14.68
CA MET A 1 -16.70 6.79 -14.76
C MET A 1 -16.95 7.69 -13.57
N TYR A 2 -15.93 8.37 -13.06
CA TYR A 2 -16.07 9.41 -12.03
C TYR A 2 -15.47 10.71 -12.57
N LEU A 3 -16.13 11.82 -12.23
CA LEU A 3 -15.67 13.17 -12.50
C LEU A 3 -15.53 13.91 -11.16
N ILE A 4 -14.29 14.05 -10.67
CA ILE A 4 -13.98 14.83 -9.47
C ILE A 4 -13.78 16.27 -9.92
N LYS A 5 -14.53 17.23 -9.36
CA LYS A 5 -14.55 18.62 -9.79
C LYS A 5 -14.00 19.59 -8.74
N ASN A 6 -13.39 20.66 -9.23
CA ASN A 6 -13.02 21.86 -8.49
C ASN A 6 -12.00 21.61 -7.35
N GLY A 7 -11.23 20.52 -7.37
CA GLY A 7 -10.24 20.23 -6.33
C GLY A 7 -8.90 20.94 -6.51
N ASN A 8 -8.12 21.01 -5.43
CA ASN A 8 -6.69 21.30 -5.51
C ASN A 8 -5.95 19.99 -5.74
N VAL A 9 -5.55 19.73 -6.97
CA VAL A 9 -5.02 18.42 -7.39
C VAL A 9 -3.50 18.37 -7.25
N HIS A 10 -3.01 17.52 -6.36
CA HIS A 10 -1.59 17.19 -6.20
C HIS A 10 -1.20 16.08 -7.19
N VAL A 11 -0.37 16.41 -8.18
CA VAL A 11 -0.02 15.44 -9.24
C VAL A 11 1.15 14.51 -8.89
N GLY A 12 1.73 14.65 -7.69
CA GLY A 12 2.78 13.75 -7.16
C GLY A 12 4.21 14.13 -7.55
N ASN A 13 4.41 15.23 -8.27
CA ASN A 13 5.73 15.76 -8.64
C ASN A 13 6.06 17.12 -7.95
N GLY A 14 5.29 17.47 -6.91
CA GLY A 14 5.37 18.73 -6.21
C GLY A 14 4.47 19.84 -6.77
N ALA A 15 3.88 19.66 -7.95
CA ALA A 15 2.94 20.63 -8.51
C ALA A 15 1.53 20.44 -7.94
N VAL A 16 0.83 21.57 -7.74
CA VAL A 16 -0.57 21.61 -7.33
C VAL A 16 -1.37 22.39 -8.38
N LEU A 17 -2.43 21.77 -8.87
CA LEU A 17 -3.34 22.35 -9.85
C LEU A 17 -4.63 22.79 -9.17
N SER A 18 -4.77 24.07 -8.89
CA SER A 18 -5.95 24.62 -8.20
C SER A 18 -7.19 24.69 -9.10
N GLY A 19 -8.35 24.30 -8.53
CA GLY A 19 -9.64 24.33 -9.22
C GLY A 19 -9.67 23.45 -10.46
N CYS A 20 -9.00 22.31 -10.40
CA CYS A 20 -8.95 21.34 -11.49
C CYS A 20 -9.90 20.17 -11.28
N ASP A 21 -10.28 19.56 -12.38
CA ASP A 21 -11.13 18.38 -12.43
C ASP A 21 -10.28 17.16 -12.79
N ILE A 22 -10.72 15.99 -12.34
CA ILE A 22 -10.13 14.68 -12.71
C ILE A 22 -11.25 13.81 -13.27
N LEU A 23 -11.09 13.35 -14.50
CA LEU A 23 -11.98 12.37 -15.12
C LEU A 23 -11.31 11.00 -15.10
N THR A 24 -12.02 10.00 -14.58
CA THR A 24 -11.56 8.61 -14.59
C THR A 24 -12.39 7.74 -15.49
N GLU A 25 -11.75 6.76 -16.13
CA GLU A 25 -12.41 5.74 -16.93
C GLU A 25 -11.90 4.35 -16.49
N GLY A 26 -12.80 3.55 -15.89
CA GLY A 26 -12.41 2.27 -15.31
C GLY A 26 -11.35 2.43 -14.21
N LYS A 27 -10.15 1.91 -14.45
CA LYS A 27 -9.02 1.93 -13.49
C LYS A 27 -7.97 3.01 -13.80
N THR A 28 -8.24 3.91 -14.74
CA THR A 28 -7.27 4.90 -15.21
C THR A 28 -7.80 6.31 -15.09
N ILE A 29 -6.88 7.28 -14.96
CA ILE A 29 -7.18 8.69 -15.10
C ILE A 29 -7.20 8.99 -16.62
N LYS A 30 -8.34 9.45 -17.12
CA LYS A 30 -8.54 9.80 -18.53
C LYS A 30 -8.06 11.22 -18.85
N ALA A 31 -8.37 12.15 -17.95
CA ALA A 31 -7.98 13.55 -18.10
C ALA A 31 -7.84 14.24 -16.75
N VAL A 32 -6.98 15.25 -16.69
CA VAL A 32 -6.86 16.23 -15.61
C VAL A 32 -6.85 17.61 -16.24
N GLY A 33 -7.73 18.52 -15.79
CA GLY A 33 -7.83 19.86 -16.35
C GLY A 33 -8.98 20.64 -15.75
N ARG A 34 -9.30 21.80 -16.29
CA ARG A 34 -10.42 22.61 -15.84
C ARG A 34 -11.61 22.48 -16.77
N GLY A 35 -12.81 22.52 -16.21
CA GLY A 35 -14.04 22.53 -17.00
C GLY A 35 -14.33 21.22 -17.71
N LEU A 36 -13.83 20.10 -17.20
CA LEU A 36 -14.16 18.80 -17.76
C LEU A 36 -15.65 18.49 -17.57
N SER A 37 -16.24 17.84 -18.55
CA SER A 37 -17.62 17.39 -18.51
C SER A 37 -17.75 16.02 -19.15
N GLU A 38 -18.58 15.17 -18.54
CA GLU A 38 -18.88 13.85 -19.07
C GLU A 38 -20.28 13.46 -18.57
N SER A 39 -21.21 13.22 -19.50
CA SER A 39 -22.63 13.00 -19.18
C SER A 39 -22.89 11.77 -18.34
N ASP A 40 -22.08 10.72 -18.53
CA ASP A 40 -22.26 9.41 -17.89
C ASP A 40 -21.39 9.23 -16.66
N ALA A 41 -20.69 10.29 -16.22
CA ALA A 41 -19.83 10.23 -15.05
C ALA A 41 -20.60 10.56 -13.76
N GLN A 42 -20.33 9.80 -12.72
CA GLN A 42 -20.71 10.18 -11.36
C GLN A 42 -19.84 11.36 -10.92
N VAL A 43 -20.47 12.50 -10.63
CA VAL A 43 -19.78 13.72 -10.21
C VAL A 43 -19.52 13.70 -8.72
N ILE A 44 -18.29 14.05 -8.34
CA ILE A 44 -17.86 14.27 -6.96
C ILE A 44 -17.37 15.71 -6.87
N ASP A 45 -18.02 16.54 -6.07
CA ASP A 45 -17.58 17.90 -5.84
C ASP A 45 -16.46 17.91 -4.78
N ALA A 46 -15.29 18.36 -5.18
CA ALA A 46 -14.10 18.50 -4.34
C ALA A 46 -13.76 19.99 -4.06
N THR A 47 -14.73 20.89 -4.15
CA THR A 47 -14.51 22.31 -3.85
C THR A 47 -13.97 22.49 -2.44
N GLY A 48 -12.81 23.13 -2.33
CA GLY A 48 -12.10 23.33 -1.05
C GLY A 48 -11.36 22.09 -0.52
N CYS A 49 -11.32 21.00 -1.28
CA CYS A 49 -10.59 19.79 -0.92
C CYS A 49 -9.22 19.72 -1.61
N GLU A 50 -8.27 19.14 -0.88
CA GLU A 50 -6.99 18.71 -1.45
C GLU A 50 -7.13 17.28 -1.98
N VAL A 51 -6.81 17.08 -3.24
CA VAL A 51 -6.94 15.78 -3.94
C VAL A 51 -5.56 15.22 -4.20
N PHE A 52 -5.25 14.09 -3.57
CA PHE A 52 -3.97 13.40 -3.69
C PHE A 52 -4.10 12.09 -4.45
N PRO A 53 -3.01 11.62 -5.09
CA PRO A 53 -2.88 10.20 -5.41
C PRO A 53 -2.99 9.36 -4.15
N GLY A 54 -3.48 8.13 -4.27
CA GLY A 54 -3.53 7.23 -3.12
C GLY A 54 -2.14 7.04 -2.50
N PHE A 55 -2.07 7.13 -1.19
CA PHE A 55 -0.81 6.97 -0.45
C PHE A 55 -0.31 5.53 -0.52
N ILE A 56 1.01 5.40 -0.43
CA ILE A 56 1.70 4.10 -0.41
C ILE A 56 2.46 3.99 0.91
N ASP A 57 2.17 2.96 1.69
CA ASP A 57 3.01 2.57 2.82
C ASP A 57 4.09 1.59 2.32
N PRO A 58 5.36 2.00 2.25
CA PRO A 58 6.40 1.18 1.61
C PRO A 58 6.83 -0.03 2.43
N VAL A 59 6.58 -0.04 3.74
CA VAL A 59 6.96 -1.14 4.65
C VAL A 59 5.86 -1.33 5.69
N SER A 60 5.03 -2.33 5.47
CA SER A 60 3.87 -2.62 6.31
C SER A 60 3.80 -4.10 6.68
N SER A 61 3.26 -4.37 7.87
CA SER A 61 2.90 -5.73 8.31
C SER A 61 1.44 -6.08 7.98
N ILE A 62 0.68 -5.13 7.47
CA ILE A 62 -0.74 -5.33 7.16
C ILE A 62 -0.90 -6.41 6.08
N GLY A 63 -1.81 -7.32 6.31
CA GLY A 63 -2.05 -8.48 5.46
C GLY A 63 -1.22 -9.71 5.84
N ALA A 64 -0.24 -9.57 6.73
CA ALA A 64 0.64 -10.67 7.13
C ALA A 64 0.79 -10.80 8.66
N MET A 65 -0.16 -10.23 9.41
CA MET A 65 -0.12 -10.31 10.88
C MET A 65 -0.71 -11.59 11.44
N GLY A 66 -1.38 -12.41 10.63
CA GLY A 66 -2.01 -13.64 11.09
C GLY A 66 -3.06 -13.40 12.17
N ILE A 67 -3.17 -14.34 13.14
CA ILE A 67 -4.09 -14.22 14.27
C ILE A 67 -3.45 -13.34 15.35
N PRO A 68 -4.04 -12.17 15.67
CA PRO A 68 -3.51 -11.26 16.68
C PRO A 68 -3.22 -11.96 18.02
N GLY A 69 -2.00 -11.76 18.53
CA GLY A 69 -1.56 -12.27 19.82
C GLY A 69 -1.06 -13.71 19.85
N ARG A 70 -1.00 -14.43 18.72
CA ARG A 70 -0.45 -15.79 18.69
C ARG A 70 0.70 -15.97 17.70
N TYR A 71 0.49 -15.64 16.44
CA TYR A 71 1.49 -15.85 15.39
C TYR A 71 1.46 -14.71 14.41
N PHE A 72 2.65 -14.29 13.97
CA PHE A 72 2.84 -13.34 12.89
C PHE A 72 3.37 -14.09 11.68
N ASP A 73 2.63 -14.10 10.59
CA ASP A 73 3.02 -14.83 9.36
C ASP A 73 4.18 -14.15 8.61
N ASN A 74 4.59 -12.98 9.08
CA ASN A 74 5.74 -12.23 8.58
C ASN A 74 6.97 -12.31 9.49
N ASP A 75 6.99 -13.24 10.46
CA ASP A 75 8.04 -13.32 11.48
C ASP A 75 8.77 -14.67 11.43
N GLU A 76 9.92 -14.70 10.81
CA GLU A 76 10.84 -15.86 10.84
C GLU A 76 11.80 -15.69 12.02
N ARG A 77 11.89 -16.71 12.89
CA ARG A 77 12.70 -16.68 14.12
C ARG A 77 13.81 -17.72 14.17
N THR A 78 13.82 -18.64 13.21
CA THR A 78 14.74 -19.78 13.21
C THR A 78 16.06 -19.43 12.55
N ASN A 79 16.03 -18.63 11.48
CA ASN A 79 17.22 -18.28 10.70
C ASN A 79 17.31 -16.76 10.53
N PRO A 80 18.45 -16.14 10.87
CA PRO A 80 18.61 -14.70 10.74
C PRO A 80 18.74 -14.21 9.28
N ILE A 81 18.96 -15.12 8.35
CA ILE A 81 19.15 -14.79 6.92
C ILE A 81 18.25 -15.70 6.08
N THR A 82 17.18 -15.13 5.54
CA THR A 82 16.14 -15.82 4.75
C THR A 82 15.72 -15.01 3.51
N PRO A 83 16.68 -14.66 2.62
CA PRO A 83 16.38 -13.82 1.46
C PRO A 83 15.45 -14.47 0.43
N GLU A 84 15.31 -15.80 0.47
CA GLU A 84 14.41 -16.58 -0.37
C GLU A 84 12.94 -16.51 0.05
N MET A 85 12.67 -16.14 1.30
CA MET A 85 11.31 -16.00 1.79
C MET A 85 10.60 -14.86 1.05
N ASN A 86 9.35 -15.10 0.66
CA ASN A 86 8.56 -14.08 -0.04
C ASN A 86 7.22 -13.90 0.66
N LEU A 87 6.99 -12.68 1.12
CA LEU A 87 5.83 -12.36 1.94
C LEU A 87 4.50 -12.46 1.19
N ARG A 88 4.51 -12.51 -0.14
CA ARG A 88 3.28 -12.73 -0.92
C ARG A 88 2.49 -13.97 -0.48
N TYR A 89 3.18 -14.99 0.00
CA TYR A 89 2.58 -16.26 0.43
C TYR A 89 1.94 -16.19 1.83
N SER A 90 2.31 -15.18 2.61
CA SER A 90 1.77 -14.94 3.96
C SER A 90 0.65 -13.90 3.97
N ILE A 91 0.31 -13.29 2.83
CA ILE A 91 -0.70 -12.24 2.78
C ILE A 91 -2.10 -12.84 2.89
N ASP A 92 -2.78 -12.50 4.00
CA ASP A 92 -4.20 -12.77 4.19
C ASP A 92 -5.04 -11.74 3.41
N PRO A 93 -5.83 -12.19 2.43
CA PRO A 93 -6.71 -11.30 1.69
C PRO A 93 -7.84 -10.69 2.53
N ASP A 94 -8.21 -11.31 3.61
CA ASP A 94 -9.41 -10.96 4.39
C ASP A 94 -9.07 -10.31 5.75
N GLU A 95 -7.80 -9.95 5.96
CA GLU A 95 -7.39 -9.26 7.19
C GLU A 95 -8.19 -7.98 7.41
N VAL A 96 -8.79 -7.88 8.60
CA VAL A 96 -9.75 -6.82 8.97
C VAL A 96 -9.11 -5.43 8.94
N ASN A 97 -7.88 -5.29 9.41
CA ASN A 97 -7.19 -3.99 9.52
C ASN A 97 -6.93 -3.33 8.16
N ARG A 98 -6.88 -4.10 7.08
CA ARG A 98 -6.66 -3.58 5.74
C ARG A 98 -7.73 -2.60 5.27
N GLN A 99 -8.99 -2.78 5.70
CA GLN A 99 -10.08 -1.87 5.36
C GLN A 99 -9.86 -0.46 5.94
N GLU A 100 -9.30 -0.38 7.13
CA GLU A 100 -9.00 0.91 7.77
C GLU A 100 -7.89 1.66 7.01
N PHE A 101 -6.88 0.95 6.51
CA PHE A 101 -5.84 1.55 5.65
C PHE A 101 -6.43 2.11 4.36
N TYR A 102 -7.28 1.34 3.70
CA TYR A 102 -7.95 1.79 2.48
C TYR A 102 -8.81 3.02 2.73
N LYS A 103 -9.62 3.04 3.79
CA LYS A 103 -10.45 4.18 4.17
C LYS A 103 -9.63 5.41 4.54
N SER A 104 -8.43 5.23 5.06
CA SER A 104 -7.48 6.31 5.40
C SER A 104 -6.71 6.84 4.18
N GLY A 105 -6.99 6.34 2.98
CA GLY A 105 -6.36 6.79 1.74
C GLY A 105 -5.04 6.08 1.40
N ILE A 106 -4.62 5.08 2.16
CA ILE A 106 -3.47 4.23 1.82
C ILE A 106 -3.95 3.14 0.86
N THR A 107 -3.60 3.28 -0.41
CA THR A 107 -4.13 2.43 -1.51
C THR A 107 -3.23 1.28 -1.90
N ALA A 108 -1.96 1.32 -1.48
CA ALA A 108 -1.00 0.25 -1.69
C ALA A 108 -0.05 0.14 -0.50
N ILE A 109 0.43 -1.06 -0.24
CA ILE A 109 1.40 -1.37 0.81
C ILE A 109 2.53 -2.21 0.25
N GLY A 110 3.74 -2.03 0.80
CA GLY A 110 4.84 -2.96 0.71
C GLY A 110 4.77 -3.91 1.90
N ALA A 111 4.15 -5.08 1.72
CA ALA A 111 4.09 -6.09 2.76
C ALA A 111 5.50 -6.64 3.00
N ALA A 112 6.00 -6.47 4.22
CA ALA A 112 7.38 -6.75 4.58
C ALA A 112 7.49 -7.65 5.81
N PRO A 113 8.55 -8.48 5.89
CA PRO A 113 8.89 -9.22 7.10
C PRO A 113 9.15 -8.28 8.29
N THR A 114 9.11 -8.85 9.51
CA THR A 114 9.46 -8.13 10.74
C THR A 114 10.93 -7.69 10.75
N ASN A 115 11.34 -7.03 11.84
CA ASN A 115 12.73 -6.58 12.01
C ASN A 115 13.61 -7.62 12.74
N ASN A 116 13.13 -8.85 12.92
CA ASN A 116 13.83 -9.87 13.70
C ASN A 116 15.00 -10.55 12.96
N ASN A 117 15.07 -10.38 11.64
CA ASN A 117 16.08 -10.99 10.80
C ASN A 117 17.02 -9.95 10.19
N LEU A 118 18.29 -10.28 10.04
CA LEU A 118 19.24 -9.45 9.29
C LEU A 118 18.81 -9.30 7.82
N MET A 119 18.41 -10.41 7.20
CA MET A 119 17.76 -10.46 5.89
C MET A 119 16.47 -11.24 6.05
N GLY A 120 15.35 -10.56 6.19
CA GLY A 120 14.07 -11.18 6.54
C GLY A 120 13.24 -11.69 5.36
N GLY A 121 13.68 -11.42 4.12
CA GLY A 121 12.97 -11.87 2.93
C GLY A 121 12.45 -10.73 2.05
N GLN A 122 11.71 -11.11 1.02
CA GLN A 122 11.30 -10.24 -0.07
C GLN A 122 9.98 -9.54 0.24
N ILE A 123 9.92 -8.26 -0.10
CA ILE A 123 8.75 -7.40 0.02
C ILE A 123 7.85 -7.61 -1.19
N ALA A 124 6.56 -7.82 -0.95
CA ALA A 124 5.53 -7.85 -1.98
C ALA A 124 4.68 -6.58 -1.95
N VAL A 125 4.44 -5.94 -3.09
CA VAL A 125 3.55 -4.77 -3.17
C VAL A 125 2.14 -5.21 -3.50
N CYS A 126 1.20 -4.80 -2.64
CA CYS A 126 -0.21 -5.17 -2.74
C CYS A 126 -1.13 -3.96 -2.66
N LYS A 127 -2.29 -4.05 -3.32
CA LYS A 127 -3.39 -3.10 -3.14
C LYS A 127 -4.13 -3.37 -1.82
N THR A 128 -4.56 -2.32 -1.16
CA THR A 128 -5.35 -2.38 0.08
C THR A 128 -6.85 -2.52 -0.18
N ALA A 129 -7.33 -2.04 -1.33
CA ALA A 129 -8.74 -2.14 -1.72
C ALA A 129 -9.22 -3.60 -1.77
N PRO A 130 -10.51 -3.86 -1.45
CA PRO A 130 -11.08 -5.20 -1.53
C PRO A 130 -11.10 -5.68 -2.99
N GLN A 131 -10.27 -6.66 -3.29
CA GLN A 131 -10.12 -7.28 -4.61
C GLN A 131 -9.80 -8.77 -4.43
N LYS A 132 -9.99 -9.56 -5.48
CA LYS A 132 -9.53 -10.96 -5.48
C LYS A 132 -8.01 -11.02 -5.32
N MET A 133 -7.49 -12.06 -4.68
CA MET A 133 -6.07 -12.18 -4.34
C MET A 133 -5.13 -11.94 -5.53
N GLY A 134 -5.41 -12.54 -6.69
CA GLY A 134 -4.58 -12.37 -7.90
C GLY A 134 -4.57 -10.95 -8.49
N GLU A 135 -5.58 -10.14 -8.16
CA GLU A 135 -5.68 -8.75 -8.64
C GLU A 135 -5.02 -7.74 -7.70
N ARG A 136 -4.68 -8.17 -6.47
CA ARG A 136 -4.08 -7.31 -5.44
C ARG A 136 -2.59 -7.18 -5.58
N LEU A 137 -1.92 -8.25 -6.00
CA LEU A 137 -0.48 -8.27 -6.13
C LEU A 137 -0.06 -7.38 -7.28
N VAL A 138 0.63 -6.29 -6.97
CA VAL A 138 1.17 -5.33 -7.93
C VAL A 138 2.57 -5.73 -8.36
N LYS A 139 3.39 -6.14 -7.38
CA LYS A 139 4.76 -6.57 -7.62
C LYS A 139 5.18 -7.60 -6.58
N GLU A 140 5.62 -8.75 -7.07
CA GLU A 140 5.99 -9.89 -6.22
C GLU A 140 7.34 -9.69 -5.51
N HIS A 141 8.31 -9.16 -6.23
CA HIS A 141 9.68 -8.91 -5.76
C HIS A 141 9.98 -7.42 -5.83
N ALA A 142 9.57 -6.66 -4.83
CA ALA A 142 9.76 -5.22 -4.81
C ALA A 142 11.08 -4.80 -4.17
N GLY A 143 11.58 -5.59 -3.23
CA GLY A 143 12.82 -5.35 -2.53
C GLY A 143 13.11 -6.45 -1.53
N LEU A 144 14.29 -6.40 -0.91
CA LEU A 144 14.71 -7.26 0.18
C LEU A 144 14.67 -6.47 1.48
N LYS A 145 13.99 -7.00 2.50
CA LYS A 145 13.95 -6.39 3.83
C LYS A 145 15.22 -6.77 4.60
N CYS A 146 15.97 -5.76 4.98
CA CYS A 146 17.12 -5.89 5.87
C CYS A 146 16.90 -5.07 7.14
N SER A 147 17.34 -5.58 8.29
CA SER A 147 17.25 -4.91 9.58
C SER A 147 18.56 -5.01 10.34
N VAL A 148 19.11 -3.88 10.73
CA VAL A 148 20.43 -3.81 11.37
C VAL A 148 20.33 -3.73 12.91
N THR A 149 19.14 -3.39 13.43
CA THR A 149 18.99 -3.01 14.84
C THR A 149 18.49 -4.09 15.79
N SER A 150 17.85 -5.14 15.33
CA SER A 150 17.23 -6.12 16.24
C SER A 150 18.13 -7.29 16.63
N LEU A 151 19.25 -7.47 15.96
CA LEU A 151 20.19 -8.57 16.27
C LEU A 151 21.16 -8.26 17.42
N SER A 152 21.10 -7.07 18.01
CA SER A 152 22.23 -6.59 18.79
C SER A 152 22.28 -7.05 20.23
N LEU A 153 21.24 -7.64 20.80
CA LEU A 153 21.20 -7.76 22.26
C LEU A 153 20.93 -9.16 22.84
N ILE A 154 20.58 -10.15 22.05
CA ILE A 154 20.24 -11.47 22.60
C ILE A 154 21.34 -12.52 22.35
N HIS A 155 22.25 -12.32 21.42
CA HIS A 155 23.26 -13.31 21.05
C HIS A 155 24.73 -12.92 21.35
N ILE A 156 24.96 -11.86 22.12
CA ILE A 156 26.33 -11.44 22.53
C ILE A 156 26.63 -11.80 24.00
N SER A 157 25.79 -12.58 24.65
CA SER A 157 25.98 -12.98 26.06
C SER A 157 26.36 -14.46 26.21
N GLU A 158 27.23 -14.99 25.35
CA GLU A 158 28.01 -16.20 25.65
C GLU A 158 29.48 -16.02 25.32
#